data_22d61c684026753f38a6bb2cdcf0fa7c
#
_entry.id   22d61c684026753f38a6bb2cdcf0fa7c
#
_cell.length_a   1.000
_cell.length_b   1.000
_cell.length_c   1.000
_cell.angle_alpha   90.00
_cell.angle_beta   90.00
_cell.angle_gamma   90.00
#
_symmetry.space_group_name_H-M   'P 1'
#
loop_
_entity.id
_entity.type
_entity.pdbx_description
1 polymer ?
#
loop_
_entity_poly.entity_id
_entity_poly.type
_entity_poly.pdbx_seq_one_letter_code
_entity_poly.pdbx_strand_id
1 'polypeptide(L)'
;SLLKEYKDLADKYRYECFIIEFDALKLDECKQKNLSLAEQSGIFIPEHILEAIAHSLERDKVPKKYQILAPKDWKNSLYKLNNLNAYKKIHHIGDIQGCFSVLNKAINKLKKDEFYIFLGDYIDRGLENDKVIKWLLKIKDCDNVVLLEGNHEKHLIRWSNGEPSNSKEFNENTLKDFRRGKITQQETKKLYPHFKECFCYEFEGRVVFCCHGGLNFLPKNLENLSFIPSEDLVMGVGSYEESKFIAEQFCQNTPSNTYQLFGHRNRHKLPVQIATRVFLCEGKVDAGGFLRVVSLSKNGFECKEFKNSVYKK
;
A
#
# COMPACT_ATOMS: atom_id res chain seq x y z
N SER A 1 27.53 8.62 -4.62
CA SER A 1 27.80 7.46 -3.76
C SER A 1 26.72 6.42 -3.99
N LEU A 2 27.05 5.16 -3.84
CA LEU A 2 26.13 4.03 -4.01
C LEU A 2 24.84 4.18 -3.19
N LEU A 3 24.94 4.67 -1.96
CA LEU A 3 23.77 4.96 -1.11
C LEU A 3 22.80 5.98 -1.74
N LYS A 4 23.32 6.99 -2.44
CA LYS A 4 22.48 7.95 -3.14
C LYS A 4 21.74 7.31 -4.30
N GLU A 5 22.41 6.45 -5.06
CA GLU A 5 21.80 5.75 -6.21
C GLU A 5 20.68 4.82 -5.75
N TYR A 6 20.88 4.04 -4.68
CA TYR A 6 19.83 3.22 -4.09
C TYR A 6 18.66 4.05 -3.59
N LYS A 7 18.93 5.20 -2.93
CA LYS A 7 17.87 6.09 -2.47
C LYS A 7 17.07 6.70 -3.62
N ASP A 8 17.74 7.14 -4.67
CA ASP A 8 17.10 7.72 -5.86
C ASP A 8 16.22 6.66 -6.57
N LEU A 9 16.68 5.39 -6.64
CA LEU A 9 15.89 4.27 -7.16
C LEU A 9 14.70 3.95 -6.26
N ALA A 10 14.90 3.89 -4.95
CA ALA A 10 13.82 3.64 -3.99
C ALA A 10 12.74 4.73 -4.10
N ASP A 11 13.13 6.00 -4.14
CA ASP A 11 12.20 7.12 -4.30
C ASP A 11 11.46 7.07 -5.64
N LYS A 12 12.15 6.69 -6.71
CA LYS A 12 11.57 6.57 -8.05
C LYS A 12 10.51 5.47 -8.11
N TYR A 13 10.77 4.32 -7.48
CA TYR A 13 9.91 3.14 -7.52
C TYR A 13 9.12 2.92 -6.22
N ARG A 14 9.19 3.88 -5.29
CA ARG A 14 8.46 3.91 -4.00
C ARG A 14 8.77 2.75 -3.05
N TYR A 15 10.02 2.30 -3.08
CA TYR A 15 10.51 1.38 -2.07
C TYR A 15 10.96 2.15 -0.82
N GLU A 16 10.68 1.58 0.35
CA GLU A 16 11.33 2.04 1.56
C GLU A 16 12.81 1.67 1.52
N CYS A 17 13.67 2.65 1.86
CA CYS A 17 15.11 2.47 1.84
C CYS A 17 15.66 2.70 3.25
N PHE A 18 16.20 1.67 3.84
CA PHE A 18 16.85 1.73 5.16
C PHE A 18 18.20 1.00 5.12
N ILE A 19 19.03 1.28 6.10
CA ILE A 19 20.34 0.68 6.25
C ILE A 19 20.31 -0.22 7.49
N ILE A 20 20.75 -1.45 7.32
CA ILE A 20 21.01 -2.34 8.47
C ILE A 20 22.47 -2.16 8.87
N GLU A 21 22.68 -1.59 10.05
CA GLU A 21 24.00 -1.38 10.60
C GLU A 21 24.34 -2.54 11.54
N PHE A 22 25.39 -3.28 11.20
CA PHE A 22 25.91 -4.33 12.06
C PHE A 22 26.88 -3.73 13.08
N ASP A 23 26.85 -4.22 14.31
CA ASP A 23 27.80 -3.82 15.33
C ASP A 23 29.24 -4.02 14.81
N ALA A 24 30.00 -2.95 14.82
CA ALA A 24 31.39 -3.01 14.39
C ALA A 24 32.17 -3.92 15.35
N LEU A 25 32.69 -5.01 14.85
CA LEU A 25 33.68 -5.81 15.57
C LEU A 25 34.98 -5.03 15.61
N LYS A 26 35.70 -5.13 16.73
CA LYS A 26 37.07 -4.61 16.82
C LYS A 26 37.93 -5.30 15.76
N LEU A 27 38.90 -4.57 15.20
CA LEU A 27 39.74 -5.10 14.12
C LEU A 27 40.44 -6.41 14.53
N ASP A 28 40.89 -6.51 15.78
CA ASP A 28 41.52 -7.73 16.29
C ASP A 28 40.56 -8.92 16.36
N GLU A 29 39.28 -8.69 16.70
CA GLU A 29 38.25 -9.73 16.68
C GLU A 29 37.95 -10.17 15.23
N CYS A 30 37.98 -9.23 14.29
CA CYS A 30 37.82 -9.55 12.86
C CYS A 30 38.99 -10.42 12.36
N LYS A 31 40.24 -10.09 12.74
CA LYS A 31 41.42 -10.88 12.39
C LYS A 31 41.36 -12.30 12.98
N GLN A 32 40.95 -12.46 14.24
CA GLN A 32 40.78 -13.78 14.85
C GLN A 32 39.69 -14.62 14.17
N LYS A 33 38.53 -14.02 13.90
CA LYS A 33 37.44 -14.70 13.17
C LYS A 33 37.86 -15.08 11.76
N ASN A 34 38.65 -14.26 11.08
CA ASN A 34 39.15 -14.53 9.75
C ASN A 34 40.09 -15.75 9.73
N LEU A 35 40.93 -15.89 10.74
CA LEU A 35 41.79 -17.09 10.88
C LEU A 35 40.93 -18.35 11.11
N SER A 36 39.98 -18.30 12.03
CA SER A 36 39.06 -19.41 12.29
C SER A 36 38.23 -19.78 11.04
N LEU A 37 37.80 -18.80 10.24
CA LEU A 37 37.09 -19.01 8.99
C LEU A 37 37.99 -19.69 7.94
N ALA A 38 39.27 -19.30 7.87
CA ALA A 38 40.25 -19.88 6.98
C ALA A 38 40.50 -21.39 7.29
N GLU A 39 40.58 -21.74 8.57
CA GLU A 39 40.73 -23.13 9.01
C GLU A 39 39.49 -23.97 8.65
N GLN A 40 38.28 -23.42 8.74
CA GLN A 40 37.05 -24.17 8.51
C GLN A 40 36.64 -24.24 7.04
N SER A 41 36.90 -23.22 6.25
CA SER A 41 36.37 -23.05 4.89
C SER A 41 37.44 -22.86 3.81
N GLY A 42 38.69 -22.65 4.19
CA GLY A 42 39.77 -22.28 3.26
C GLY A 42 39.68 -20.84 2.72
N ILE A 43 38.76 -20.03 3.22
CA ILE A 43 38.60 -18.63 2.80
C ILE A 43 39.38 -17.74 3.75
N PHE A 44 40.40 -17.04 3.23
CA PHE A 44 41.20 -16.09 4.01
C PHE A 44 41.18 -14.72 3.37
N ILE A 45 40.88 -13.70 4.16
CA ILE A 45 40.93 -12.29 3.75
C ILE A 45 42.27 -11.70 4.21
N PRO A 46 43.12 -11.17 3.32
CA PRO A 46 44.38 -10.54 3.72
C PRO A 46 44.19 -9.42 4.75
N GLU A 47 45.07 -9.33 5.73
CA GLU A 47 44.95 -8.36 6.83
C GLU A 47 44.83 -6.90 6.36
N HIS A 48 45.62 -6.51 5.34
CA HIS A 48 45.54 -5.15 4.80
C HIS A 48 44.17 -4.80 4.22
N ILE A 49 43.41 -5.81 3.74
CA ILE A 49 42.02 -5.62 3.28
C ILE A 49 41.09 -5.40 4.47
N LEU A 50 41.25 -6.16 5.57
CA LEU A 50 40.48 -5.97 6.78
C LEU A 50 40.72 -4.57 7.38
N GLU A 51 41.97 -4.13 7.41
CA GLU A 51 42.38 -2.78 7.87
C GLU A 51 41.78 -1.69 6.97
N ALA A 52 41.84 -1.85 5.66
CA ALA A 52 41.25 -0.91 4.72
C ALA A 52 39.71 -0.79 4.89
N ILE A 53 39.04 -1.92 5.13
CA ILE A 53 37.60 -1.95 5.41
C ILE A 53 37.29 -1.24 6.72
N ALA A 54 38.03 -1.53 7.80
CA ALA A 54 37.85 -0.90 9.10
C ALA A 54 38.02 0.62 9.02
N HIS A 55 39.06 1.12 8.37
CA HIS A 55 39.26 2.55 8.13
C HIS A 55 38.15 3.19 7.27
N SER A 56 37.64 2.46 6.29
CA SER A 56 36.51 2.94 5.46
C SER A 56 35.24 3.09 6.29
N LEU A 57 34.92 2.12 7.14
CA LEU A 57 33.74 2.14 8.03
C LEU A 57 33.81 3.27 9.08
N GLU A 58 34.99 3.57 9.61
CA GLU A 58 35.18 4.70 10.54
C GLU A 58 34.98 6.07 9.84
N ARG A 59 35.38 6.19 8.60
CA ARG A 59 35.32 7.43 7.81
C ARG A 59 33.94 7.68 7.21
N ASP A 60 33.30 6.63 6.67
CA ASP A 60 32.09 6.74 5.87
C ASP A 60 30.84 6.67 6.75
N LYS A 61 30.59 7.77 7.52
CA LYS A 61 29.37 7.86 8.34
C LYS A 61 28.13 7.88 7.49
N VAL A 62 27.14 7.09 7.89
CA VAL A 62 25.81 7.09 7.27
C VAL A 62 25.16 8.46 7.47
N PRO A 63 24.72 9.14 6.39
CA PRO A 63 24.02 10.42 6.52
C PRO A 63 22.71 10.28 7.31
N LYS A 64 22.41 11.24 8.18
CA LYS A 64 21.21 11.27 9.06
C LYS A 64 19.87 11.13 8.34
N LYS A 65 19.83 11.35 7.03
CA LYS A 65 18.61 11.22 6.22
C LYS A 65 18.17 9.77 5.95
N TYR A 66 19.03 8.79 6.25
CA TYR A 66 18.68 7.39 6.10
C TYR A 66 18.20 6.82 7.43
N GLN A 67 17.18 5.98 7.38
CA GLN A 67 16.75 5.21 8.53
C GLN A 67 17.77 4.09 8.76
N ILE A 68 18.32 4.03 9.98
CA ILE A 68 19.26 2.99 10.39
C ILE A 68 18.51 2.02 11.31
N LEU A 69 18.64 0.74 11.04
CA LEU A 69 18.04 -0.35 11.82
C LEU A 69 19.14 -1.27 12.36
N ALA A 70 18.97 -1.76 13.58
CA ALA A 70 19.82 -2.81 14.11
C ALA A 70 19.48 -4.17 13.45
N PRO A 71 20.44 -5.10 13.30
CA PRO A 71 20.22 -6.40 12.66
C PRO A 71 19.14 -7.27 13.32
N LYS A 72 18.89 -7.10 14.61
CA LYS A 72 17.86 -7.81 15.36
C LYS A 72 16.46 -7.21 15.22
N ASP A 73 16.38 -5.93 14.85
CA ASP A 73 15.14 -5.13 14.92
C ASP A 73 14.52 -4.87 13.52
N TRP A 74 15.28 -5.13 12.43
CA TRP A 74 14.82 -4.78 11.09
C TRP A 74 13.50 -5.45 10.72
N LYS A 75 13.28 -6.71 11.12
CA LYS A 75 12.02 -7.41 10.84
C LYS A 75 10.82 -6.75 11.52
N ASN A 76 11.01 -6.32 12.78
CA ASN A 76 9.96 -5.64 13.57
C ASN A 76 9.68 -4.21 13.09
N SER A 77 10.57 -3.66 12.26
CA SER A 77 10.43 -2.29 11.71
C SER A 77 9.69 -2.28 10.37
N LEU A 78 9.65 -3.42 9.64
CA LEU A 78 9.08 -3.48 8.30
C LEU A 78 7.56 -3.48 8.28
N TYR A 79 6.91 -4.14 9.23
CA TYR A 79 5.47 -4.17 9.28
C TYR A 79 4.96 -4.22 10.72
N LYS A 80 4.19 -3.21 11.11
CA LYS A 80 3.52 -3.20 12.42
C LYS A 80 2.02 -3.22 12.23
N LEU A 81 1.37 -4.06 13.02
CA LEU A 81 -0.07 -4.01 13.17
C LEU A 81 -0.46 -2.66 13.77
N ASN A 82 -1.26 -1.89 13.05
CA ASN A 82 -1.72 -0.60 13.51
C ASN A 82 -2.85 -0.78 14.52
N ASN A 83 -2.85 -0.02 15.61
CA ASN A 83 -3.95 -0.04 16.58
C ASN A 83 -4.88 1.14 16.33
N LEU A 84 -6.13 0.86 15.97
CA LEU A 84 -7.14 1.87 15.67
C LEU A 84 -8.24 1.98 16.76
N ASN A 85 -8.03 1.42 17.95
CA ASN A 85 -9.00 1.45 19.05
C ASN A 85 -9.33 2.86 19.57
N ALA A 86 -8.51 3.86 19.25
CA ALA A 86 -8.79 5.28 19.57
C ALA A 86 -9.93 5.90 18.73
N TYR A 87 -10.27 5.28 17.59
CA TYR A 87 -11.31 5.81 16.70
C TYR A 87 -12.68 5.17 17.00
N LYS A 88 -13.74 5.93 16.79
CA LYS A 88 -15.12 5.45 16.97
C LYS A 88 -15.58 4.55 15.83
N LYS A 89 -15.10 4.81 14.63
CA LYS A 89 -15.53 4.14 13.40
C LYS A 89 -14.40 4.17 12.37
N ILE A 90 -14.25 3.08 11.65
CA ILE A 90 -13.28 2.92 10.58
C ILE A 90 -14.05 2.68 9.29
N HIS A 91 -13.82 3.52 8.29
CA HIS A 91 -14.48 3.45 7.00
C HIS A 91 -13.52 2.88 5.94
N HIS A 92 -14.02 1.93 5.15
CA HIS A 92 -13.31 1.38 3.99
C HIS A 92 -14.09 1.78 2.76
N ILE A 93 -13.46 2.54 1.89
CA ILE A 93 -14.06 3.11 0.69
C ILE A 93 -13.51 2.37 -0.51
N GLY A 94 -14.39 1.74 -1.29
CA GLY A 94 -14.02 1.00 -2.49
C GLY A 94 -13.64 1.90 -3.66
N ASP A 95 -13.51 1.28 -4.82
CA ASP A 95 -13.07 1.88 -6.07
C ASP A 95 -13.89 3.13 -6.43
N ILE A 96 -13.20 4.25 -6.63
CA ILE A 96 -13.82 5.56 -6.91
C ILE A 96 -13.94 5.80 -8.40
N GLN A 97 -12.95 5.36 -9.18
CA GLN A 97 -12.96 5.38 -10.65
C GLN A 97 -13.39 6.74 -11.22
N GLY A 98 -12.78 7.85 -10.73
CA GLY A 98 -13.10 9.20 -11.23
C GLY A 98 -14.52 9.71 -10.94
N CYS A 99 -15.26 9.11 -9.99
CA CYS A 99 -16.64 9.45 -9.66
C CYS A 99 -16.74 10.34 -8.42
N PHE A 100 -16.20 11.56 -8.48
CA PHE A 100 -16.12 12.48 -7.34
C PHE A 100 -17.48 12.84 -6.74
N SER A 101 -18.51 13.06 -7.55
CA SER A 101 -19.84 13.43 -7.06
C SER A 101 -20.42 12.35 -6.13
N VAL A 102 -20.15 11.06 -6.41
CA VAL A 102 -20.60 9.95 -5.57
C VAL A 102 -19.74 9.85 -4.31
N LEU A 103 -18.42 10.02 -4.46
CA LEU A 103 -17.51 10.09 -3.31
C LEU A 103 -17.91 11.19 -2.33
N ASN A 104 -18.17 12.39 -2.82
CA ASN A 104 -18.57 13.54 -1.99
C ASN A 104 -19.93 13.32 -1.31
N LYS A 105 -20.83 12.55 -1.93
CA LYS A 105 -22.09 12.13 -1.30
C LYS A 105 -21.86 11.11 -0.19
N ALA A 106 -20.92 10.18 -0.39
CA ALA A 106 -20.59 9.12 0.57
C ALA A 106 -19.78 9.65 1.75
N ILE A 107 -18.77 10.49 1.45
CA ILE A 107 -17.81 11.07 2.41
C ILE A 107 -17.78 12.58 2.21
N ASN A 108 -18.76 13.26 2.79
CA ASN A 108 -18.87 14.72 2.68
C ASN A 108 -17.74 15.44 3.44
N LYS A 109 -17.38 14.92 4.63
CA LYS A 109 -16.36 15.51 5.50
C LYS A 109 -15.69 14.43 6.34
N LEU A 110 -14.36 14.48 6.43
CA LEU A 110 -13.61 13.65 7.35
C LEU A 110 -13.80 14.15 8.79
N LYS A 111 -14.10 13.24 9.71
CA LYS A 111 -14.21 13.51 11.14
C LYS A 111 -12.93 13.06 11.83
N LYS A 112 -12.47 13.80 12.83
CA LYS A 112 -11.23 13.53 13.55
C LYS A 112 -11.28 12.25 14.40
N ASP A 113 -12.47 11.84 14.83
CA ASP A 113 -12.71 10.65 15.65
C ASP A 113 -13.09 9.41 14.81
N GLU A 114 -13.01 9.49 13.49
CA GLU A 114 -13.23 8.40 12.56
C GLU A 114 -11.97 8.21 11.68
N PHE A 115 -11.72 6.98 11.22
CA PHE A 115 -10.58 6.64 10.37
C PHE A 115 -11.06 6.22 8.98
N TYR A 116 -10.29 6.53 7.94
CA TYR A 116 -10.69 6.34 6.55
C TYR A 116 -9.60 5.61 5.76
N ILE A 117 -9.96 4.46 5.19
CA ILE A 117 -9.11 3.64 4.35
C ILE A 117 -9.72 3.58 2.95
N PHE A 118 -9.01 4.14 1.97
CA PHE A 118 -9.42 4.10 0.57
C PHE A 118 -8.70 2.94 -0.10
N LEU A 119 -9.44 2.07 -0.78
CA LEU A 119 -8.94 0.78 -1.26
C LEU A 119 -8.29 0.83 -2.64
N GLY A 120 -8.04 2.02 -3.20
CA GLY A 120 -7.40 2.20 -4.50
C GLY A 120 -8.37 2.48 -5.64
N ASP A 121 -7.85 2.50 -6.86
CA ASP A 121 -8.58 2.80 -8.10
C ASP A 121 -9.35 4.14 -8.02
N TYR A 122 -8.58 5.21 -7.80
CA TYR A 122 -9.15 6.56 -7.65
C TYR A 122 -9.59 7.16 -8.97
N ILE A 123 -8.89 6.84 -10.04
CA ILE A 123 -8.99 7.47 -11.36
C ILE A 123 -9.42 6.49 -12.45
N ASP A 124 -9.52 7.02 -13.65
CA ASP A 124 -9.96 6.38 -14.88
C ASP A 124 -11.48 6.13 -14.92
N ARG A 125 -12.00 5.77 -16.08
CA ARG A 125 -13.39 5.39 -16.40
C ARG A 125 -14.46 6.45 -16.11
N GLY A 126 -14.40 7.14 -14.98
CA GLY A 126 -15.33 8.22 -14.63
C GLY A 126 -14.97 9.56 -15.29
N LEU A 127 -15.77 10.60 -15.02
CA LEU A 127 -15.72 11.90 -15.72
C LEU A 127 -15.21 13.04 -14.83
N GLU A 128 -14.77 12.75 -13.61
CA GLU A 128 -14.39 13.75 -12.60
C GLU A 128 -13.01 13.46 -11.99
N ASN A 129 -12.11 12.90 -12.80
CA ASN A 129 -10.77 12.48 -12.36
C ASN A 129 -9.97 13.64 -11.72
N ASP A 130 -10.07 14.83 -12.29
CA ASP A 130 -9.43 16.04 -11.76
C ASP A 130 -9.93 16.43 -10.37
N LYS A 131 -11.24 16.25 -10.12
CA LYS A 131 -11.84 16.55 -8.81
C LYS A 131 -11.42 15.54 -7.76
N VAL A 132 -11.33 14.25 -8.11
CA VAL A 132 -10.84 13.20 -7.21
C VAL A 132 -9.39 13.50 -6.81
N ILE A 133 -8.50 13.77 -7.77
CA ILE A 133 -7.09 14.09 -7.47
C ILE A 133 -6.97 15.33 -6.58
N LYS A 134 -7.70 16.40 -6.88
CA LYS A 134 -7.69 17.61 -6.04
C LYS A 134 -8.15 17.34 -4.63
N TRP A 135 -9.12 16.46 -4.46
CA TRP A 135 -9.61 16.09 -3.15
C TRP A 135 -8.59 15.22 -2.40
N LEU A 136 -7.99 14.22 -3.06
CA LEU A 136 -6.93 13.40 -2.47
C LEU A 136 -5.73 14.25 -2.01
N LEU A 137 -5.30 15.22 -2.81
CA LEU A 137 -4.23 16.16 -2.45
C LEU A 137 -4.53 16.96 -1.16
N LYS A 138 -5.79 17.20 -0.85
CA LYS A 138 -6.19 17.88 0.38
C LYS A 138 -6.16 17.00 1.62
N ILE A 139 -6.36 15.69 1.44
CA ILE A 139 -6.52 14.77 2.57
C ILE A 139 -5.31 13.87 2.79
N LYS A 140 -4.35 13.81 1.87
CA LYS A 140 -3.21 12.89 1.89
C LYS A 140 -2.35 12.97 3.16
N ASP A 141 -2.30 14.14 3.79
CA ASP A 141 -1.51 14.40 5.00
C ASP A 141 -2.34 14.30 6.29
N CYS A 142 -3.60 13.83 6.23
CA CYS A 142 -4.42 13.63 7.42
C CYS A 142 -4.02 12.33 8.14
N ASP A 143 -3.76 12.41 9.44
CA ASP A 143 -3.31 11.26 10.26
C ASP A 143 -4.33 10.11 10.32
N ASN A 144 -5.59 10.40 10.04
CA ASN A 144 -6.68 9.44 10.05
C ASN A 144 -7.11 8.99 8.64
N VAL A 145 -6.21 9.09 7.67
CA VAL A 145 -6.43 8.67 6.28
C VAL A 145 -5.34 7.74 5.81
N VAL A 146 -5.74 6.65 5.17
CA VAL A 146 -4.87 5.73 4.43
C VAL A 146 -5.36 5.64 3.00
N LEU A 147 -4.44 5.81 2.07
CA LEU A 147 -4.69 5.63 0.64
C LEU A 147 -3.98 4.36 0.18
N LEU A 148 -4.73 3.36 -0.27
CA LEU A 148 -4.14 2.16 -0.89
C LEU A 148 -3.94 2.39 -2.39
N GLU A 149 -2.99 1.69 -2.97
CA GLU A 149 -2.73 1.67 -4.40
C GLU A 149 -3.64 0.67 -5.09
N GLY A 150 -4.36 1.12 -6.11
CA GLY A 150 -5.04 0.26 -7.06
C GLY A 150 -4.24 0.09 -8.35
N ASN A 151 -4.69 -0.77 -9.23
CA ASN A 151 -3.97 -1.04 -10.49
C ASN A 151 -4.03 0.14 -11.49
N HIS A 152 -4.96 1.06 -11.34
CA HIS A 152 -5.04 2.27 -12.16
C HIS A 152 -3.98 3.30 -11.75
N GLU A 153 -3.56 3.33 -10.50
CA GLU A 153 -2.57 4.29 -9.99
C GLU A 153 -1.19 4.14 -10.62
N LYS A 154 -0.83 2.95 -11.15
CA LYS A 154 0.42 2.77 -11.90
C LYS A 154 0.57 3.72 -13.10
N HIS A 155 -0.55 4.07 -13.74
CA HIS A 155 -0.56 5.00 -14.87
C HIS A 155 -0.33 6.44 -14.41
N LEU A 156 -0.92 6.82 -13.27
CA LEU A 156 -0.70 8.09 -12.60
C LEU A 156 0.77 8.26 -12.19
N ILE A 157 1.35 7.23 -11.60
CA ILE A 157 2.75 7.22 -11.12
C ILE A 157 3.71 7.38 -12.30
N ARG A 158 3.54 6.61 -13.37
CA ARG A 158 4.35 6.73 -14.59
C ARG A 158 4.28 8.14 -15.17
N TRP A 159 3.06 8.64 -15.35
CA TRP A 159 2.86 10.00 -15.86
C TRP A 159 3.49 11.06 -14.97
N SER A 160 3.36 10.93 -13.65
CA SER A 160 3.98 11.85 -12.68
C SER A 160 5.51 11.90 -12.78
N ASN A 161 6.13 10.79 -13.19
CA ASN A 161 7.57 10.69 -13.43
C ASN A 161 8.00 11.08 -14.85
N GLY A 162 7.08 11.57 -15.70
CA GLY A 162 7.35 11.91 -17.09
C GLY A 162 7.45 10.70 -18.02
N GLU A 163 7.00 9.52 -17.57
CA GLU A 163 7.01 8.29 -18.36
C GLU A 163 5.67 8.11 -19.11
N PRO A 164 5.68 7.55 -20.33
CA PRO A 164 4.45 7.31 -21.07
C PRO A 164 3.61 6.23 -20.39
N SER A 165 2.29 6.40 -20.40
CA SER A 165 1.33 5.38 -19.99
C SER A 165 0.87 4.56 -21.20
N ASN A 166 0.77 3.24 -21.03
CA ASN A 166 0.23 2.33 -22.04
C ASN A 166 -1.29 2.20 -21.98
N SER A 167 -1.95 2.85 -21.02
CA SER A 167 -3.41 2.81 -20.87
C SER A 167 -4.06 3.80 -21.82
N LYS A 168 -4.89 3.29 -22.73
CA LYS A 168 -5.75 4.11 -23.59
C LYS A 168 -6.71 4.94 -22.76
N GLU A 169 -7.32 4.34 -21.75
CA GLU A 169 -8.25 4.99 -20.82
C GLU A 169 -7.62 6.19 -20.12
N PHE A 170 -6.43 6.00 -19.54
CA PHE A 170 -5.69 7.07 -18.88
C PHE A 170 -5.36 8.21 -19.86
N ASN A 171 -4.86 7.88 -21.05
CA ASN A 171 -4.39 8.86 -22.03
C ASN A 171 -5.54 9.68 -22.64
N GLU A 172 -6.67 9.04 -22.95
CA GLU A 172 -7.78 9.69 -23.66
C GLU A 172 -8.81 10.34 -22.71
N ASN A 173 -9.04 9.77 -21.53
CA ASN A 173 -10.04 10.25 -20.57
C ASN A 173 -9.39 10.99 -19.39
N THR A 174 -8.57 10.32 -18.61
CA THR A 174 -8.01 10.88 -17.38
C THR A 174 -7.14 12.10 -17.64
N LEU A 175 -6.23 12.04 -18.62
CA LEU A 175 -5.41 13.20 -18.99
C LEU A 175 -6.22 14.37 -19.56
N LYS A 176 -7.35 14.11 -20.21
CA LYS A 176 -8.28 15.16 -20.65
C LYS A 176 -8.87 15.90 -19.44
N ASP A 177 -9.31 15.17 -18.44
CA ASP A 177 -9.80 15.74 -17.18
C ASP A 177 -8.70 16.51 -16.45
N PHE A 178 -7.48 15.98 -16.41
CA PHE A 178 -6.34 16.65 -15.79
C PHE A 178 -6.01 17.97 -16.48
N ARG A 179 -6.02 18.03 -17.83
CA ARG A 179 -5.86 19.29 -18.57
C ARG A 179 -6.96 20.30 -18.22
N ARG A 180 -8.24 19.86 -18.22
CA ARG A 180 -9.38 20.69 -17.83
C ARG A 180 -9.23 21.20 -16.39
N GLY A 181 -8.85 20.33 -15.46
CA GLY A 181 -8.66 20.62 -14.05
C GLY A 181 -7.33 21.31 -13.72
N LYS A 182 -6.43 21.51 -14.71
CA LYS A 182 -5.06 22.02 -14.53
C LYS A 182 -4.23 21.21 -13.53
N ILE A 183 -4.41 19.89 -13.52
CA ILE A 183 -3.60 18.97 -12.70
C ILE A 183 -2.23 18.80 -13.38
N THR A 184 -1.17 18.95 -12.62
CA THR A 184 0.21 18.85 -13.09
C THR A 184 0.88 17.55 -12.60
N GLN A 185 1.90 17.11 -13.32
CA GLN A 185 2.76 15.98 -12.89
C GLN A 185 3.41 16.25 -11.53
N GLN A 186 3.78 17.50 -11.27
CA GLN A 186 4.40 17.88 -10.01
C GLN A 186 3.44 17.77 -8.81
N GLU A 187 2.15 18.09 -8.99
CA GLU A 187 1.14 17.91 -7.96
C GLU A 187 0.89 16.43 -7.68
N THR A 188 0.70 15.62 -8.72
CA THR A 188 0.47 14.18 -8.56
C THR A 188 1.70 13.47 -7.99
N LYS A 189 2.91 13.96 -8.28
CA LYS A 189 4.15 13.46 -7.67
C LYS A 189 4.19 13.63 -6.15
N LYS A 190 3.44 14.58 -5.59
CA LYS A 190 3.26 14.74 -4.13
C LYS A 190 2.26 13.75 -3.54
N LEU A 191 1.39 13.19 -4.37
CA LEU A 191 0.32 12.29 -3.93
C LEU A 191 0.78 10.83 -3.84
N TYR A 192 1.48 10.33 -4.86
CA TYR A 192 1.75 8.91 -4.93
C TYR A 192 2.65 8.34 -3.81
N PRO A 193 3.55 9.07 -3.14
CA PRO A 193 4.29 8.54 -1.99
C PRO A 193 3.39 8.16 -0.80
N HIS A 194 2.15 8.63 -0.78
CA HIS A 194 1.16 8.30 0.25
C HIS A 194 0.39 7.00 -0.06
N PHE A 195 0.50 6.46 -1.27
CA PHE A 195 -0.14 5.19 -1.61
C PHE A 195 0.61 4.03 -0.95
N LYS A 196 -0.15 3.16 -0.28
CA LYS A 196 0.33 1.93 0.34
C LYS A 196 -0.24 0.74 -0.42
N GLU A 197 0.49 -0.35 -0.50
CA GLU A 197 0.00 -1.58 -1.16
C GLU A 197 -1.00 -2.34 -0.29
N CYS A 198 -0.83 -2.27 1.03
CA CYS A 198 -1.77 -2.85 1.99
C CYS A 198 -1.79 -2.06 3.30
N PHE A 199 -2.79 -2.33 4.12
CA PHE A 199 -2.90 -1.80 5.47
C PHE A 199 -3.55 -2.84 6.37
N CYS A 200 -2.89 -3.16 7.50
CA CYS A 200 -3.39 -4.11 8.49
C CYS A 200 -3.51 -3.41 9.84
N TYR A 201 -4.64 -3.61 10.51
CA TYR A 201 -4.90 -2.97 11.78
C TYR A 201 -5.72 -3.88 12.73
N GLU A 202 -5.62 -3.57 14.01
CA GLU A 202 -6.47 -4.14 15.05
C GLU A 202 -7.52 -3.11 15.49
N PHE A 203 -8.75 -3.59 15.69
CA PHE A 203 -9.85 -2.83 16.27
C PHE A 203 -10.79 -3.74 17.03
N GLU A 204 -10.94 -3.52 18.34
CA GLU A 204 -11.84 -4.27 19.24
C GLU A 204 -11.64 -5.81 19.10
N GLY A 205 -10.37 -6.25 19.15
CA GLY A 205 -9.97 -7.66 19.06
C GLY A 205 -10.09 -8.30 17.67
N ARG A 206 -10.45 -7.51 16.64
CA ARG A 206 -10.46 -7.93 15.24
C ARG A 206 -9.20 -7.47 14.54
N VAL A 207 -8.57 -8.35 13.80
CA VAL A 207 -7.50 -8.01 12.86
C VAL A 207 -8.12 -7.81 11.49
N VAL A 208 -7.89 -6.66 10.89
CA VAL A 208 -8.47 -6.32 9.58
C VAL A 208 -7.35 -6.03 8.60
N PHE A 209 -7.33 -6.77 7.52
CA PHE A 209 -6.40 -6.61 6.41
C PHE A 209 -7.10 -5.96 5.21
N CYS A 210 -6.48 -4.93 4.67
CA CYS A 210 -6.95 -4.19 3.51
C CYS A 210 -5.88 -4.19 2.43
N CYS A 211 -6.24 -4.56 1.21
CA CYS A 211 -5.45 -4.38 0.00
C CYS A 211 -6.39 -4.11 -1.17
N HIS A 212 -5.87 -3.79 -2.36
CA HIS A 212 -6.75 -3.54 -3.49
C HIS A 212 -7.24 -4.83 -4.13
N GLY A 213 -6.36 -5.83 -4.34
CA GLY A 213 -6.64 -7.00 -5.15
C GLY A 213 -7.28 -8.20 -4.44
N GLY A 214 -7.06 -8.34 -3.14
CA GLY A 214 -7.53 -9.48 -2.33
C GLY A 214 -6.61 -10.71 -2.35
N LEU A 215 -6.38 -11.29 -1.17
CA LEU A 215 -5.54 -12.46 -0.95
C LEU A 215 -6.37 -13.66 -0.45
N ASN A 216 -5.86 -14.87 -0.63
CA ASN A 216 -6.46 -16.10 -0.13
C ASN A 216 -5.83 -16.61 1.18
N PHE A 217 -4.84 -15.91 1.71
CA PHE A 217 -4.21 -16.19 2.99
C PHE A 217 -3.54 -14.93 3.55
N LEU A 218 -3.12 -14.98 4.82
CA LEU A 218 -2.14 -14.05 5.39
C LEU A 218 -0.99 -14.85 6.00
N PRO A 219 0.23 -14.32 5.97
CA PRO A 219 1.35 -14.95 6.66
C PRO A 219 1.09 -14.95 8.18
N LYS A 220 1.51 -16.02 8.87
CA LYS A 220 1.39 -16.14 10.33
C LYS A 220 2.05 -14.97 11.06
N ASN A 221 3.23 -14.56 10.59
CA ASN A 221 3.90 -13.35 11.03
C ASN A 221 3.59 -12.23 10.04
N LEU A 222 2.93 -11.19 10.47
CA LEU A 222 2.58 -10.04 9.63
C LEU A 222 3.80 -9.31 9.03
N GLU A 223 4.97 -9.43 9.66
CA GLU A 223 6.24 -8.98 9.09
C GLU A 223 6.48 -9.51 7.66
N ASN A 224 6.02 -10.75 7.42
CA ASN A 224 6.17 -11.40 6.12
C ASN A 224 5.23 -10.83 5.04
N LEU A 225 4.34 -9.89 5.36
CA LEU A 225 3.59 -9.12 4.35
C LEU A 225 4.54 -8.38 3.40
N SER A 226 5.71 -7.97 3.87
CA SER A 226 6.75 -7.33 3.05
C SER A 226 7.32 -8.24 1.94
N PHE A 227 7.08 -9.55 2.00
CA PHE A 227 7.54 -10.51 0.99
C PHE A 227 6.43 -10.95 0.03
N ILE A 228 5.20 -10.46 0.21
CA ILE A 228 4.14 -10.67 -0.76
C ILE A 228 4.41 -9.76 -1.96
N PRO A 229 4.40 -10.29 -3.19
CA PRO A 229 4.58 -9.46 -4.37
C PRO A 229 3.56 -8.32 -4.44
N SER A 230 4.02 -7.12 -4.80
CA SER A 230 3.13 -5.95 -5.00
C SER A 230 1.98 -6.26 -5.95
N GLU A 231 2.23 -7.06 -6.98
CA GLU A 231 1.20 -7.49 -7.93
C GLU A 231 0.08 -8.27 -7.26
N ASP A 232 0.39 -9.17 -6.32
CA ASP A 232 -0.62 -9.93 -5.56
C ASP A 232 -1.46 -9.03 -4.64
N LEU A 233 -0.85 -7.97 -4.08
CA LEU A 233 -1.56 -7.01 -3.24
C LEU A 233 -2.49 -6.09 -4.06
N VAL A 234 -2.03 -5.68 -5.25
CA VAL A 234 -2.73 -4.72 -6.11
C VAL A 234 -3.69 -5.41 -7.07
N MET A 235 -3.27 -6.47 -7.77
CA MET A 235 -4.11 -7.21 -8.72
C MET A 235 -4.89 -8.34 -8.05
N GLY A 236 -4.38 -8.83 -6.91
CA GLY A 236 -4.90 -9.97 -6.18
C GLY A 236 -4.45 -11.31 -6.75
N VAL A 237 -4.56 -12.34 -5.93
CA VAL A 237 -4.20 -13.72 -6.30
C VAL A 237 -5.32 -14.39 -7.11
N GLY A 238 -4.97 -15.38 -7.92
CA GLY A 238 -5.92 -16.13 -8.76
C GLY A 238 -6.52 -15.31 -9.91
N SER A 239 -7.56 -15.83 -10.56
CA SER A 239 -8.20 -15.14 -11.67
C SER A 239 -9.14 -14.01 -11.18
N TYR A 240 -9.38 -13.04 -12.05
CA TYR A 240 -10.30 -11.92 -11.77
C TYR A 240 -11.73 -12.36 -11.40
N GLU A 241 -12.14 -13.55 -11.83
CA GLU A 241 -13.49 -14.07 -11.65
C GLU A 241 -13.67 -14.85 -10.35
N GLU A 242 -12.57 -15.27 -9.70
CA GLU A 242 -12.57 -16.16 -8.53
C GLU A 242 -12.75 -15.47 -7.18
N SER A 243 -13.26 -14.24 -7.16
CA SER A 243 -13.37 -13.42 -5.93
C SER A 243 -14.00 -14.18 -4.76
N LYS A 244 -15.06 -14.97 -5.02
CA LYS A 244 -15.76 -15.73 -3.98
C LYS A 244 -14.90 -16.88 -3.45
N PHE A 245 -14.27 -17.64 -4.34
CA PHE A 245 -13.38 -18.74 -4.00
C PHE A 245 -12.18 -18.26 -3.16
N ILE A 246 -11.54 -17.17 -3.57
CA ILE A 246 -10.43 -16.54 -2.85
C ILE A 246 -10.88 -16.10 -1.44
N ALA A 247 -12.07 -15.52 -1.32
CA ALA A 247 -12.62 -15.10 -0.03
C ALA A 247 -12.92 -16.28 0.89
N GLU A 248 -13.42 -17.39 0.38
CA GLU A 248 -13.66 -18.63 1.13
C GLU A 248 -12.32 -19.21 1.61
N GLN A 249 -11.30 -19.28 0.73
CA GLN A 249 -9.97 -19.72 1.12
C GLN A 249 -9.33 -18.82 2.18
N PHE A 250 -9.49 -17.50 2.05
CA PHE A 250 -9.02 -16.57 3.09
C PHE A 250 -9.63 -16.91 4.46
N CYS A 251 -10.93 -17.18 4.50
CA CYS A 251 -11.60 -17.58 5.74
C CYS A 251 -11.10 -18.92 6.31
N GLN A 252 -10.69 -19.85 5.45
CA GLN A 252 -10.13 -21.14 5.87
C GLN A 252 -8.70 -21.01 6.37
N ASN A 253 -7.90 -20.14 5.74
CA ASN A 253 -6.47 -20.03 5.96
C ASN A 253 -6.07 -18.97 7.01
N THR A 254 -7.05 -18.27 7.62
CA THR A 254 -6.78 -17.20 8.60
C THR A 254 -7.55 -17.41 9.91
N PRO A 255 -7.05 -16.88 11.05
CA PRO A 255 -7.75 -16.92 12.33
C PRO A 255 -9.18 -16.37 12.26
N SER A 256 -10.07 -16.87 13.12
CA SER A 256 -11.50 -16.51 13.12
C SER A 256 -11.81 -15.04 13.41
N ASN A 257 -10.87 -14.29 13.98
CA ASN A 257 -10.97 -12.85 14.23
C ASN A 257 -10.32 -11.99 13.13
N THR A 258 -9.86 -12.60 12.02
CA THR A 258 -9.17 -11.91 10.93
C THR A 258 -10.12 -11.68 9.76
N TYR A 259 -10.23 -10.43 9.32
CA TYR A 259 -11.13 -9.96 8.26
C TYR A 259 -10.34 -9.40 7.10
N GLN A 260 -10.92 -9.43 5.90
CA GLN A 260 -10.33 -8.82 4.71
C GLN A 260 -11.33 -7.91 4.00
N LEU A 261 -10.84 -6.74 3.55
CA LEU A 261 -11.57 -5.84 2.66
C LEU A 261 -10.71 -5.54 1.42
N PHE A 262 -11.31 -5.66 0.24
CA PHE A 262 -10.63 -5.36 -1.02
C PHE A 262 -11.59 -4.82 -2.08
N GLY A 263 -11.04 -4.22 -3.15
CA GLY A 263 -11.75 -3.65 -4.30
C GLY A 263 -11.56 -4.47 -5.56
N HIS A 264 -11.14 -3.80 -6.64
CA HIS A 264 -10.63 -4.31 -7.90
C HIS A 264 -11.61 -5.16 -8.73
N ARG A 265 -12.06 -6.29 -8.22
CA ARG A 265 -12.71 -7.34 -9.02
C ARG A 265 -14.16 -7.59 -8.60
N ASN A 266 -15.11 -7.32 -9.49
CA ASN A 266 -16.52 -7.68 -9.29
C ASN A 266 -17.27 -7.91 -10.60
N ARG A 267 -16.78 -8.84 -11.44
CA ARG A 267 -17.41 -9.13 -12.75
C ARG A 267 -18.84 -9.60 -12.59
N HIS A 268 -19.11 -10.44 -11.59
CA HIS A 268 -20.40 -11.08 -11.37
C HIS A 268 -21.37 -10.27 -10.50
N LYS A 269 -21.08 -9.00 -10.22
CA LYS A 269 -21.92 -8.14 -9.37
C LYS A 269 -22.26 -8.77 -8.01
N LEU A 270 -21.27 -9.38 -7.39
CA LEU A 270 -21.40 -10.02 -6.08
C LEU A 270 -21.84 -9.01 -5.01
N PRO A 271 -22.48 -9.47 -3.91
CA PRO A 271 -22.81 -8.62 -2.77
C PRO A 271 -21.55 -8.05 -2.12
N VAL A 272 -21.72 -7.08 -1.22
CA VAL A 272 -20.58 -6.49 -0.49
C VAL A 272 -19.87 -7.55 0.37
N GLN A 273 -20.61 -8.30 1.17
CA GLN A 273 -20.06 -9.41 1.94
C GLN A 273 -20.13 -10.69 1.12
N ILE A 274 -18.97 -11.21 0.71
CA ILE A 274 -18.85 -12.38 -0.17
C ILE A 274 -18.43 -13.66 0.56
N ALA A 275 -17.93 -13.54 1.78
CA ALA A 275 -17.69 -14.63 2.73
C ALA A 275 -17.87 -14.11 4.15
N THR A 276 -17.84 -15.00 5.16
CA THR A 276 -18.14 -14.66 6.57
C THR A 276 -17.30 -13.50 7.10
N ARG A 277 -16.05 -13.36 6.61
CA ARG A 277 -15.06 -12.38 7.07
C ARG A 277 -14.42 -11.59 5.96
N VAL A 278 -15.04 -11.56 4.74
CA VAL A 278 -14.49 -10.91 3.57
C VAL A 278 -15.52 -10.02 2.90
N PHE A 279 -15.11 -8.77 2.64
CA PHE A 279 -15.94 -7.75 2.01
C PHE A 279 -15.31 -7.28 0.69
N LEU A 280 -16.11 -7.27 -0.36
CA LEU A 280 -15.76 -6.83 -1.70
C LEU A 280 -16.33 -5.43 -1.94
N CYS A 281 -15.45 -4.45 -2.02
CA CYS A 281 -15.82 -3.03 -2.09
C CYS A 281 -15.91 -2.47 -3.53
N GLU A 282 -15.60 -3.27 -4.58
CA GLU A 282 -15.85 -2.87 -5.97
C GLU A 282 -17.34 -2.97 -6.29
N GLY A 283 -17.95 -1.84 -6.60
CA GLY A 283 -19.39 -1.73 -6.90
C GLY A 283 -19.72 -1.24 -8.31
N LYS A 284 -18.72 -1.14 -9.22
CA LYS A 284 -18.83 -0.63 -10.60
C LYS A 284 -19.46 0.76 -10.67
N VAL A 285 -18.97 1.64 -9.81
CA VAL A 285 -19.48 3.00 -9.68
C VAL A 285 -19.39 3.79 -11.00
N ASP A 286 -18.34 3.58 -11.79
CA ASP A 286 -18.12 4.16 -13.11
C ASP A 286 -19.18 3.77 -14.14
N ALA A 287 -19.73 2.56 -14.03
CA ALA A 287 -20.75 2.02 -14.92
C ALA A 287 -22.19 2.23 -14.41
N GLY A 288 -22.43 3.25 -13.58
CA GLY A 288 -23.73 3.52 -12.98
C GLY A 288 -24.10 2.57 -11.85
N GLY A 289 -23.13 1.86 -11.29
CA GLY A 289 -23.26 1.03 -10.10
C GLY A 289 -23.21 1.84 -8.80
N PHE A 290 -22.43 1.38 -7.84
CA PHE A 290 -22.39 1.93 -6.49
C PHE A 290 -20.96 2.18 -6.05
N LEU A 291 -20.72 3.27 -5.33
CA LEU A 291 -19.58 3.38 -4.43
C LEU A 291 -19.93 2.64 -3.13
N ARG A 292 -19.14 1.66 -2.78
CA ARG A 292 -19.32 0.84 -1.58
C ARG A 292 -18.48 1.38 -0.44
N VAL A 293 -19.12 1.53 0.72
CA VAL A 293 -18.46 1.90 1.96
C VAL A 293 -18.79 0.87 3.02
N VAL A 294 -17.77 0.20 3.54
CA VAL A 294 -17.89 -0.73 4.66
C VAL A 294 -17.30 -0.07 5.89
N SER A 295 -18.11 0.09 6.91
CA SER A 295 -17.71 0.76 8.15
C SER A 295 -17.65 -0.23 9.30
N LEU A 296 -16.56 -0.23 10.07
CA LEU A 296 -16.39 -1.02 11.29
C LEU A 296 -16.53 -0.10 12.51
N SER A 297 -17.34 -0.53 13.46
CA SER A 297 -17.50 0.10 14.78
C SER A 297 -17.51 -0.98 15.87
N LYS A 298 -17.68 -0.60 17.13
CA LYS A 298 -17.89 -1.56 18.24
C LYS A 298 -19.04 -2.52 17.98
N ASN A 299 -20.08 -2.07 17.26
CA ASN A 299 -21.26 -2.88 16.92
C ASN A 299 -21.02 -3.83 15.72
N GLY A 300 -19.81 -3.87 15.14
CA GLY A 300 -19.48 -4.67 13.98
C GLY A 300 -19.49 -3.91 12.67
N PHE A 301 -19.59 -4.63 11.56
CA PHE A 301 -19.55 -4.09 10.20
C PHE A 301 -20.93 -3.62 9.73
N GLU A 302 -20.96 -2.46 9.09
CA GLU A 302 -22.11 -1.87 8.39
C GLU A 302 -21.71 -1.59 6.94
N CYS A 303 -22.51 -2.05 5.97
CA CYS A 303 -22.28 -1.85 4.55
C CYS A 303 -23.23 -0.82 3.98
N LYS A 304 -22.72 0.17 3.25
CA LYS A 304 -23.52 1.17 2.53
C LYS A 304 -23.12 1.23 1.07
N GLU A 305 -24.11 1.32 0.20
CA GLU A 305 -23.93 1.46 -1.24
C GLU A 305 -24.52 2.80 -1.72
N PHE A 306 -23.68 3.64 -2.32
CA PHE A 306 -24.07 4.96 -2.83
C PHE A 306 -24.19 4.88 -4.34
N LYS A 307 -25.44 4.90 -4.83
CA LYS A 307 -25.76 4.81 -6.26
C LYS A 307 -25.15 5.96 -7.04
N ASN A 308 -24.44 5.65 -8.12
CA ASN A 308 -24.08 6.64 -9.11
C ASN A 308 -25.27 6.96 -10.01
N SER A 309 -25.83 8.14 -9.83
CA SER A 309 -26.92 8.67 -10.64
C SER A 309 -26.46 9.70 -11.69
N VAL A 310 -25.17 10.06 -11.67
CA VAL A 310 -24.60 11.07 -12.57
C VAL A 310 -24.27 10.48 -13.93
N TYR A 311 -23.79 9.24 -13.96
CA TYR A 311 -23.44 8.55 -15.19
C TYR A 311 -24.57 7.61 -15.59
N LYS A 312 -25.37 8.06 -16.54
CA LYS A 312 -26.32 7.20 -17.26
C LYS A 312 -25.56 6.61 -18.45
N LYS A 313 -25.28 5.33 -18.41
CA LYS A 313 -24.97 4.55 -19.60
C LYS A 313 -26.24 3.95 -20.14
#